data_a3df8a1e6f597fdcd5db0b5fb203c2a4
#
_entry.id   a3df8a1e6f597fdcd5db0b5fb203c2a4
#
_cell.length_a   1.000
_cell.length_b   1.000
_cell.length_c   1.000
_cell.angle_alpha   90.00
_cell.angle_beta   90.00
_cell.angle_gamma   90.00
#
_symmetry.space_group_name_H-M   'P 1'
#
loop_
_entity.id
_entity.type
_entity.pdbx_description
1 polymer ?
#
loop_
_entity_poly.entity_id
_entity_poly.type
_entity_poly.pdbx_seq_one_letter_code
_entity_poly.pdbx_strand_id
1 'polypeptide(L)'
;IDEHGWLHTGDLGTMDSRGVIRITGRIKDIIIRGGENHFPAEIESALLEHSSVAEVAVVGLPDSKWGEIIGAFVRSDGNRPIDVEILRQHTRQLLSPQKTPVVWCQVVEFPLTGSGKIQKFVIRDRFVAGEYQEVNECRVAPLE
;
A
#
# COMPACT_ATOMS: atom_id res chain seq x y z
N ILE A 1 -23.47 -15.87 5.44
CA ILE A 1 -24.76 -15.20 5.74
C ILE A 1 -24.97 -15.33 7.24
N ASP A 2 -25.18 -14.21 7.91
CA ASP A 2 -25.44 -14.19 9.34
C ASP A 2 -26.88 -14.61 9.68
N GLU A 3 -27.22 -14.65 10.97
CA GLU A 3 -28.55 -15.02 11.47
C GLU A 3 -29.68 -14.07 11.02
N HIS A 4 -29.32 -12.87 10.51
CA HIS A 4 -30.24 -11.87 9.99
C HIS A 4 -30.35 -11.90 8.46
N GLY A 5 -29.65 -12.82 7.78
CA GLY A 5 -29.66 -12.98 6.33
C GLY A 5 -28.71 -12.07 5.56
N TRP A 6 -27.75 -11.40 6.24
CA TRP A 6 -26.75 -10.55 5.61
C TRP A 6 -25.50 -11.31 5.21
N LEU A 7 -25.01 -11.02 4.01
CA LEU A 7 -23.69 -11.49 3.56
C LEU A 7 -22.62 -10.45 3.89
N HIS A 8 -21.71 -10.79 4.79
CA HIS A 8 -20.55 -9.97 5.11
C HIS A 8 -19.47 -10.18 4.04
N THR A 9 -19.30 -9.19 3.15
CA THR A 9 -18.31 -9.26 2.06
C THR A 9 -16.88 -9.06 2.55
N GLY A 10 -16.72 -8.44 3.73
CA GLY A 10 -15.42 -8.02 4.25
C GLY A 10 -14.92 -6.71 3.63
N ASP A 11 -15.73 -6.10 2.77
CA ASP A 11 -15.41 -4.80 2.19
C ASP A 11 -15.96 -3.67 3.05
N LEU A 12 -15.27 -2.53 3.03
CA LEU A 12 -15.68 -1.29 3.65
C LEU A 12 -16.07 -0.28 2.58
N GLY A 13 -17.08 0.50 2.87
CA GLY A 13 -17.53 1.53 1.95
C GLY A 13 -18.21 2.69 2.68
N THR A 14 -18.39 3.77 1.96
CA THR A 14 -19.19 4.92 2.35
C THR A 14 -20.37 5.06 1.41
N MET A 15 -21.49 5.57 1.92
CA MET A 15 -22.66 5.87 1.11
C MET A 15 -22.98 7.36 1.25
N ASP A 16 -23.20 8.03 0.11
CA ASP A 16 -23.60 9.44 0.11
C ASP A 16 -25.13 9.57 0.31
N SER A 17 -25.61 10.82 0.43
CA SER A 17 -27.03 11.11 0.63
C SER A 17 -27.94 10.69 -0.53
N ARG A 18 -27.37 10.38 -1.69
CA ARG A 18 -28.08 9.89 -2.88
C ARG A 18 -28.11 8.36 -2.96
N GLY A 19 -27.50 7.66 -1.98
CA GLY A 19 -27.39 6.21 -1.95
C GLY A 19 -26.25 5.64 -2.79
N VAL A 20 -25.35 6.45 -3.30
CA VAL A 20 -24.18 5.99 -4.07
C VAL A 20 -23.14 5.42 -3.09
N ILE A 21 -22.77 4.16 -3.31
CA ILE A 21 -21.78 3.46 -2.49
C ILE A 21 -20.42 3.58 -3.16
N ARG A 22 -19.41 3.94 -2.34
CA ARG A 22 -17.99 3.91 -2.72
C ARG A 22 -17.27 2.91 -1.84
N ILE A 23 -16.67 1.89 -2.43
CA ILE A 23 -15.82 0.95 -1.70
C ILE A 23 -14.51 1.64 -1.36
N THR A 24 -14.13 1.63 -0.07
CA THR A 24 -12.92 2.28 0.46
C THR A 24 -11.80 1.29 0.77
N GLY A 25 -12.11 0.00 0.87
CA GLY A 25 -11.10 -1.04 1.12
C GLY A 25 -11.69 -2.31 1.69
N ARG A 26 -10.81 -3.16 2.21
CA ARG A 26 -11.19 -4.39 2.91
C ARG A 26 -10.84 -4.32 4.38
N ILE A 27 -11.70 -4.87 5.22
CA ILE A 27 -11.49 -4.89 6.68
C ILE A 27 -10.14 -5.53 7.03
N LYS A 28 -9.81 -6.66 6.41
CA LYS A 28 -8.57 -7.40 6.67
C LYS A 28 -7.30 -6.74 6.17
N ASP A 29 -7.42 -5.74 5.28
CA ASP A 29 -6.28 -5.03 4.70
C ASP A 29 -6.01 -3.70 5.41
N ILE A 30 -6.86 -3.29 6.37
CA ILE A 30 -6.67 -2.07 7.15
C ILE A 30 -5.32 -2.15 7.88
N ILE A 31 -4.57 -1.06 7.80
CA ILE A 31 -3.31 -0.90 8.53
C ILE A 31 -3.62 -0.12 9.80
N ILE A 32 -3.30 -0.71 10.95
CA ILE A 32 -3.51 -0.08 12.26
C ILE A 32 -2.18 0.44 12.78
N ARG A 33 -1.93 1.73 12.57
CA ARG A 33 -0.71 2.39 12.99
C ARG A 33 -0.99 3.32 14.16
N GLY A 34 -0.42 3.01 15.33
CA GLY A 34 -0.59 3.84 16.52
C GLY A 34 -2.04 4.04 16.94
N GLY A 35 -2.91 3.07 16.66
CA GLY A 35 -4.35 3.13 16.93
C GLY A 35 -5.19 3.82 15.85
N GLU A 36 -4.58 4.35 14.79
CA GLU A 36 -5.29 4.93 13.65
C GLU A 36 -5.43 3.92 12.50
N ASN A 37 -6.61 3.90 11.89
CA ASN A 37 -6.90 3.06 10.73
C ASN A 37 -6.49 3.75 9.44
N HIS A 38 -5.63 3.10 8.66
CA HIS A 38 -5.22 3.55 7.34
C HIS A 38 -5.69 2.56 6.28
N PHE A 39 -6.25 3.08 5.20
CA PHE A 39 -6.79 2.27 4.10
C PHE A 39 -5.77 2.19 2.96
N PRO A 40 -5.22 1.00 2.66
CA PRO A 40 -4.25 0.83 1.58
C PRO A 40 -4.71 1.39 0.24
N ALA A 41 -5.98 1.20 -0.12
CA ALA A 41 -6.53 1.63 -1.40
C ALA A 41 -6.40 3.14 -1.64
N GLU A 42 -6.53 3.97 -0.61
CA GLU A 42 -6.36 5.42 -0.69
C GLU A 42 -4.91 5.78 -1.04
N ILE A 43 -3.95 5.13 -0.38
CA ILE A 43 -2.52 5.37 -0.60
C ILE A 43 -2.08 4.83 -1.96
N GLU A 44 -2.57 3.64 -2.33
CA GLU A 44 -2.33 3.04 -3.65
C GLU A 44 -2.85 3.93 -4.77
N SER A 45 -4.07 4.48 -4.64
CA SER A 45 -4.63 5.40 -5.62
C SER A 45 -3.79 6.64 -5.80
N ALA A 46 -3.30 7.24 -4.71
CA ALA A 46 -2.42 8.40 -4.78
C ALA A 46 -1.10 8.08 -5.46
N LEU A 47 -0.50 6.93 -5.16
CA LEU A 47 0.76 6.51 -5.78
C LEU A 47 0.62 6.20 -7.27
N LEU A 48 -0.50 5.60 -7.69
CA LEU A 48 -0.78 5.29 -9.08
C LEU A 48 -0.95 6.53 -9.97
N GLU A 49 -1.21 7.71 -9.40
CA GLU A 49 -1.23 8.96 -10.14
C GLU A 49 0.17 9.39 -10.63
N HIS A 50 1.24 8.86 -10.02
CA HIS A 50 2.60 9.18 -10.43
C HIS A 50 3.02 8.32 -11.63
N SER A 51 3.56 8.97 -12.68
CA SER A 51 3.89 8.31 -13.95
C SER A 51 4.95 7.20 -13.85
N SER A 52 5.80 7.20 -12.83
CA SER A 52 6.80 6.16 -12.62
C SER A 52 6.26 4.87 -11.98
N VAL A 53 5.02 4.91 -11.49
CA VAL A 53 4.39 3.78 -10.80
C VAL A 53 3.48 3.04 -11.77
N ALA A 54 3.84 1.81 -12.13
CA ALA A 54 3.02 0.94 -12.96
C ALA A 54 1.99 0.16 -12.13
N GLU A 55 2.44 -0.39 -11.00
CA GLU A 55 1.60 -1.07 -10.02
C GLU A 55 2.14 -0.80 -8.61
N VAL A 56 1.27 -0.88 -7.63
CA VAL A 56 1.64 -0.71 -6.23
C VAL A 56 0.76 -1.57 -5.32
N ALA A 57 1.37 -2.11 -4.27
CA ALA A 57 0.66 -2.72 -3.16
C ALA A 57 1.12 -2.06 -1.85
N VAL A 58 0.17 -1.60 -1.07
CA VAL A 58 0.41 -1.02 0.25
C VAL A 58 -0.05 -2.01 1.31
N VAL A 59 0.84 -2.32 2.25
CA VAL A 59 0.58 -3.30 3.31
C VAL A 59 1.04 -2.78 4.67
N GLY A 60 0.40 -3.25 5.73
CA GLY A 60 0.86 -3.05 7.09
C GLY A 60 2.01 -4.00 7.41
N LEU A 61 3.12 -3.46 7.85
CA LEU A 61 4.29 -4.21 8.27
C LEU A 61 4.42 -4.13 9.80
N PRO A 62 4.82 -5.22 10.46
CA PRO A 62 4.95 -5.22 11.92
C PRO A 62 5.99 -4.20 12.39
N ASP A 63 5.65 -3.45 13.43
CA ASP A 63 6.52 -2.47 14.05
C ASP A 63 6.36 -2.49 15.57
N SER A 64 7.47 -2.47 16.32
CA SER A 64 7.47 -2.59 17.78
C SER A 64 6.89 -1.36 18.49
N LYS A 65 6.97 -0.18 17.87
CA LYS A 65 6.50 1.08 18.46
C LYS A 65 5.06 1.39 18.09
N TRP A 66 4.70 1.18 16.81
CA TRP A 66 3.42 1.62 16.25
C TRP A 66 2.43 0.47 16.05
N GLY A 67 2.82 -0.78 16.32
CA GLY A 67 2.07 -1.99 15.99
C GLY A 67 2.24 -2.36 14.54
N GLU A 68 1.84 -1.46 13.64
CA GLU A 68 2.09 -1.56 12.21
C GLU A 68 2.63 -0.23 11.65
N ILE A 69 3.41 -0.34 10.58
CA ILE A 69 3.83 0.78 9.74
C ILE A 69 3.42 0.53 8.30
N ILE A 70 3.35 1.60 7.52
CA ILE A 70 2.91 1.52 6.13
C ILE A 70 4.10 1.20 5.24
N GLY A 71 4.03 0.08 4.52
CA GLY A 71 4.99 -0.31 3.49
C GLY A 71 4.38 -0.19 2.10
N ALA A 72 5.11 0.41 1.16
CA ALA A 72 4.76 0.49 -0.24
C ALA A 72 5.69 -0.39 -1.07
N PHE A 73 5.10 -1.30 -1.82
CA PHE A 73 5.78 -2.19 -2.77
C PHE A 73 5.41 -1.71 -4.16
N VAL A 74 6.39 -1.23 -4.90
CA VAL A 74 6.19 -0.52 -6.17
C VAL A 74 6.83 -1.29 -7.32
N ARG A 75 6.06 -1.55 -8.35
CA ARG A 75 6.58 -1.94 -9.66
C ARG A 75 6.60 -0.70 -10.54
N SER A 76 7.79 -0.32 -10.97
CA SER A 76 7.97 0.84 -11.84
C SER A 76 7.70 0.50 -13.30
N ASP A 77 7.39 1.51 -14.09
CA ASP A 77 7.29 1.37 -15.53
C ASP A 77 8.68 1.08 -16.14
N GLY A 78 8.74 0.00 -16.93
CA GLY A 78 10.00 -0.46 -17.55
C GLY A 78 11.08 -0.88 -16.55
N ASN A 79 10.73 -1.25 -15.33
CA ASN A 79 11.66 -1.66 -14.26
C ASN A 79 12.77 -0.63 -13.96
N ARG A 80 12.50 0.65 -14.20
CA ARG A 80 13.44 1.72 -13.83
C ARG A 80 13.52 1.85 -12.31
N PRO A 81 14.69 2.23 -11.76
CA PRO A 81 14.78 2.50 -10.33
C PRO A 81 13.76 3.55 -9.89
N ILE A 82 13.06 3.28 -8.78
CA ILE A 82 12.14 4.26 -8.18
C ILE A 82 12.94 5.29 -7.40
N ASP A 83 12.47 6.54 -7.44
CA ASP A 83 12.95 7.59 -6.56
C ASP A 83 11.99 7.73 -5.38
N VAL A 84 12.42 7.23 -4.22
CA VAL A 84 11.60 7.19 -3.01
C VAL A 84 11.25 8.60 -2.53
N GLU A 85 12.17 9.56 -2.65
CA GLU A 85 11.91 10.92 -2.19
C GLU A 85 10.84 11.62 -3.05
N ILE A 86 10.90 11.42 -4.36
CA ILE A 86 9.86 11.94 -5.28
C ILE A 86 8.50 11.32 -4.94
N LEU A 87 8.44 10.00 -4.75
CA LEU A 87 7.18 9.31 -4.42
C LEU A 87 6.65 9.72 -3.04
N ARG A 88 7.54 9.94 -2.07
CA ARG A 88 7.18 10.44 -0.74
C ARG A 88 6.60 11.85 -0.81
N GLN A 89 7.23 12.75 -1.54
CA GLN A 89 6.74 14.11 -1.75
C GLN A 89 5.38 14.11 -2.47
N HIS A 90 5.25 13.31 -3.52
CA HIS A 90 3.98 13.14 -4.25
C HIS A 90 2.86 12.68 -3.30
N THR A 91 3.12 11.67 -2.47
CA THR A 91 2.14 11.18 -1.49
C THR A 91 1.75 12.28 -0.50
N ARG A 92 2.72 13.06 0.00
CA ARG A 92 2.47 14.14 0.97
C ARG A 92 1.70 15.33 0.40
N GLN A 93 1.72 15.53 -0.91
CA GLN A 93 0.92 16.54 -1.57
C GLN A 93 -0.56 16.16 -1.65
N LEU A 94 -0.86 14.86 -1.70
CA LEU A 94 -2.22 14.33 -1.88
C LEU A 94 -2.86 13.85 -0.58
N LEU A 95 -2.06 13.38 0.37
CA LEU A 95 -2.51 12.75 1.61
C LEU A 95 -1.81 13.36 2.84
N SER A 96 -2.41 13.13 4.02
CA SER A 96 -1.79 13.53 5.28
C SER A 96 -0.45 12.81 5.53
N PRO A 97 0.48 13.43 6.28
CA PRO A 97 1.80 12.85 6.56
C PRO A 97 1.76 11.45 7.17
N GLN A 98 0.74 11.15 7.99
CA GLN A 98 0.59 9.85 8.64
C GLN A 98 0.31 8.71 7.65
N LYS A 99 -0.22 9.03 6.48
CA LYS A 99 -0.51 8.08 5.39
C LYS A 99 0.68 7.85 4.46
N THR A 100 1.77 8.57 4.65
CA THR A 100 2.97 8.40 3.84
C THR A 100 3.68 7.10 4.21
N PRO A 101 3.97 6.21 3.25
CA PRO A 101 4.75 5.00 3.52
C PRO A 101 6.12 5.32 4.11
N VAL A 102 6.56 4.51 5.07
CA VAL A 102 7.88 4.63 5.68
C VAL A 102 8.86 3.59 5.15
N VAL A 103 8.33 2.45 4.69
CA VAL A 103 9.10 1.39 4.02
C VAL A 103 8.76 1.41 2.55
N TRP A 104 9.76 1.36 1.70
CA TRP A 104 9.64 1.36 0.24
C TRP A 104 10.44 0.21 -0.34
N CYS A 105 9.78 -0.64 -1.11
CA CYS A 105 10.43 -1.74 -1.81
C CYS A 105 10.08 -1.68 -3.29
N GLN A 106 11.08 -1.84 -4.15
CA GLN A 106 10.84 -2.03 -5.57
C GLN A 106 10.69 -3.51 -5.86
N VAL A 107 9.67 -3.87 -6.62
CA VAL A 107 9.40 -5.25 -7.02
C VAL A 107 9.36 -5.36 -8.55
N VAL A 108 9.75 -6.51 -9.06
CA VAL A 108 9.65 -6.82 -10.50
C VAL A 108 8.26 -7.35 -10.84
N GLU A 109 7.71 -8.16 -9.92
CA GLU A 109 6.40 -8.78 -10.06
C GLU A 109 5.74 -8.95 -8.69
N PHE A 110 4.43 -9.07 -8.68
CA PHE A 110 3.65 -9.34 -7.47
C PHE A 110 3.19 -10.80 -7.42
N PRO A 111 3.06 -11.38 -6.22
CA PRO A 111 2.35 -12.65 -6.05
C PRO A 111 0.85 -12.43 -6.34
N LEU A 112 0.31 -13.19 -7.28
CA LEU A 112 -1.08 -13.06 -7.71
C LEU A 112 -1.89 -14.29 -7.32
N THR A 113 -3.19 -14.08 -7.06
CA THR A 113 -4.17 -15.15 -7.00
C THR A 113 -4.42 -15.72 -8.40
N GLY A 114 -5.09 -16.87 -8.49
CA GLY A 114 -5.53 -17.43 -9.79
C GLY A 114 -6.44 -16.48 -10.60
N SER A 115 -7.10 -15.50 -9.93
CA SER A 115 -7.91 -14.46 -10.56
C SER A 115 -7.14 -13.17 -10.87
N GLY A 116 -5.83 -13.15 -10.68
CA GLY A 116 -4.96 -12.00 -11.01
C GLY A 116 -4.93 -10.90 -9.95
N LYS A 117 -5.40 -11.14 -8.72
CA LYS A 117 -5.36 -10.17 -7.63
C LYS A 117 -4.05 -10.28 -6.84
N ILE A 118 -3.47 -9.15 -6.45
CA ILE A 118 -2.27 -9.11 -5.61
C ILE A 118 -2.56 -9.70 -4.24
N GLN A 119 -1.73 -10.66 -3.83
CA GLN A 119 -1.81 -11.32 -2.52
C GLN A 119 -1.00 -10.54 -1.48
N LYS A 120 -1.61 -9.55 -0.84
CA LYS A 120 -0.94 -8.67 0.13
C LYS A 120 -0.37 -9.41 1.32
N PHE A 121 -1.03 -10.45 1.81
CA PHE A 121 -0.52 -11.27 2.91
C PHE A 121 0.80 -11.98 2.56
N VAL A 122 0.95 -12.43 1.29
CA VAL A 122 2.21 -13.05 0.83
C VAL A 122 3.34 -12.02 0.79
N ILE A 123 3.04 -10.78 0.37
CA ILE A 123 4.02 -9.68 0.37
C ILE A 123 4.50 -9.42 1.80
N ARG A 124 3.58 -9.29 2.75
CA ARG A 124 3.90 -9.10 4.16
C ARG A 124 4.78 -10.23 4.70
N ASP A 125 4.39 -11.49 4.47
CA ASP A 125 5.13 -12.66 4.95
C ASP A 125 6.54 -12.72 4.37
N ARG A 126 6.70 -12.44 3.08
CA ARG A 126 8.02 -12.39 2.42
C ARG A 126 8.88 -11.24 2.94
N PHE A 127 8.29 -10.09 3.22
CA PHE A 127 9.02 -8.97 3.82
C PHE A 127 9.55 -9.34 5.21
N VAL A 128 8.71 -9.92 6.06
CA VAL A 128 9.10 -10.39 7.39
C VAL A 128 10.18 -11.47 7.32
N ALA A 129 10.15 -12.32 6.29
CA ALA A 129 11.19 -13.32 6.02
C ALA A 129 12.50 -12.73 5.46
N GLY A 130 12.55 -11.43 5.18
CA GLY A 130 13.75 -10.75 4.66
C GLY A 130 13.98 -10.94 3.15
N GLU A 131 12.96 -11.33 2.41
CA GLU A 131 13.06 -11.56 0.96
C GLU A 131 13.03 -10.28 0.13
N TYR A 132 12.58 -9.14 0.70
CA TYR A 132 12.58 -7.84 0.04
C TYR A 132 13.68 -6.94 0.60
N GLN A 133 14.26 -6.13 -0.28
CA GLN A 133 15.19 -5.08 0.10
C GLN A 133 14.47 -3.73 0.09
N GLU A 134 14.64 -2.98 1.16
CA GLU A 134 14.19 -1.60 1.20
C GLU A 134 15.02 -0.75 0.24
N VAL A 135 14.33 0.08 -0.53
CA VAL A 135 14.98 1.14 -1.31
C VAL A 135 15.22 2.29 -0.34
N ASN A 136 16.40 2.32 0.24
CA ASN A 136 16.88 3.48 0.97
C ASN A 136 17.27 4.56 -0.04
N GLU A 137 16.96 5.81 0.28
CA GLU A 137 17.17 7.04 -0.50
C GLU A 137 18.24 6.89 -1.59
N CYS A 138 17.88 7.31 -2.81
CA CYS A 138 18.76 7.27 -3.97
C CYS A 138 20.16 7.74 -3.57
N ARG A 139 21.14 6.85 -3.49
CA ARG A 139 22.54 7.24 -3.45
C ARG A 139 22.80 7.93 -4.79
N VAL A 140 22.78 9.25 -4.78
CA VAL A 140 23.38 10.01 -5.87
C VAL A 140 24.81 9.51 -5.94
N ALA A 141 25.13 8.77 -6.99
CA ALA A 141 26.51 8.41 -7.26
C ALA A 141 27.31 9.74 -7.30
N PRO A 142 28.44 9.83 -6.57
CA PRO A 142 29.24 11.02 -6.68
C PRO A 142 29.60 11.21 -8.14
N LEU A 143 29.37 12.39 -8.66
CA LEU A 143 29.87 12.83 -9.95
C LEU A 143 31.38 12.73 -9.88
N GLU A 144 31.99 11.75 -10.58
CA GLU A 144 33.42 11.75 -10.89
C GLU A 144 33.72 12.85 -11.90
#